data_0b55c1b87ba241e23cf1b28e26803aef
#
_entry.id   0b55c1b87ba241e23cf1b28e26803aef
#
_cell.length_a   1.000
_cell.length_b   1.000
_cell.length_c   1.000
_cell.angle_alpha   90.00
_cell.angle_beta   90.00
_cell.angle_gamma   90.00
#
_symmetry.space_group_name_H-M   'P 1'
#
loop_
_entity.id
_entity.type
_entity.pdbx_description
1 polymer ?
#
loop_
_entity_poly.entity_id
_entity_poly.type
_entity_poly.pdbx_seq_one_letter_code
_entity_poly.pdbx_strand_id
1 'polypeptide(L)'
;MKEKRQIFMQRVEKSSIVEKEDAVAAEHQMKITFSDGSSIFVTCTPDHIEEMILAKKFLAKDFETEELQTYLEGIKKGGSLQKVDLREVFEIARDSFENPGTLFTETGCAHACALVHRGNVVCCIEDIGRHNALDKVIGYAVKHRISLRECYVFTSGRISGDYLQKVIDAGLPMAVSRAAVTDRAVSLAKESDITMLGFIRKNTGNIYHEGAVKLMLRSKDA
;
A
#
# COMPACT_ATOMS: atom_id res chain seq x y z
N MET A 1 14.12 15.26 2.57
CA MET A 1 15.37 14.44 2.42
C MET A 1 15.32 13.71 1.09
N LYS A 2 16.47 13.29 0.52
CA LYS A 2 16.46 12.54 -0.74
C LYS A 2 16.12 11.08 -0.47
N GLU A 3 15.24 10.48 -1.26
CA GLU A 3 14.81 9.07 -1.15
C GLU A 3 15.90 8.06 -1.55
N LYS A 4 16.93 8.52 -2.24
CA LYS A 4 18.05 7.71 -2.72
C LYS A 4 19.38 8.43 -2.54
N ARG A 5 20.46 7.64 -2.49
CA ARG A 5 21.85 8.12 -2.42
C ARG A 5 22.65 7.47 -3.54
N GLN A 6 23.59 8.23 -4.12
CA GLN A 6 24.60 7.67 -4.99
C GLN A 6 25.77 7.17 -4.13
N ILE A 7 26.21 5.96 -4.41
CA ILE A 7 27.38 5.35 -3.75
C ILE A 7 28.35 4.82 -4.81
N PHE A 8 29.62 4.84 -4.50
CA PHE A 8 30.62 4.10 -5.28
C PHE A 8 30.65 2.65 -4.79
N MET A 9 30.61 1.71 -5.72
CA MET A 9 30.68 0.29 -5.42
C MET A 9 31.54 -0.45 -6.43
N GLN A 10 31.96 -1.66 -6.05
CA GLN A 10 32.65 -2.58 -6.95
C GLN A 10 31.65 -3.58 -7.53
N ARG A 11 31.54 -3.60 -8.85
CA ARG A 11 30.70 -4.55 -9.56
C ARG A 11 31.52 -5.71 -10.09
N VAL A 12 31.07 -6.93 -9.80
CA VAL A 12 31.63 -8.14 -10.38
C VAL A 12 30.99 -8.38 -11.75
N GLU A 13 31.79 -8.37 -12.80
CA GLU A 13 31.37 -8.67 -14.17
C GLU A 13 32.18 -9.88 -14.70
N LYS A 14 31.50 -11.05 -14.77
CA LYS A 14 32.12 -12.33 -15.20
C LYS A 14 33.46 -12.63 -14.55
N SER A 15 34.56 -12.06 -15.05
CA SER A 15 35.92 -12.28 -14.60
C SER A 15 36.67 -11.02 -14.16
N SER A 16 35.98 -9.91 -14.03
CA SER A 16 36.57 -8.60 -13.64
C SER A 16 35.76 -7.93 -12.52
N ILE A 17 36.44 -7.07 -11.80
CA ILE A 17 35.82 -6.16 -10.83
C ILE A 17 36.03 -4.75 -11.34
N VAL A 18 34.97 -3.99 -11.46
CA VAL A 18 34.98 -2.60 -11.96
C VAL A 18 34.34 -1.66 -10.94
N GLU A 19 34.87 -0.46 -10.78
CA GLU A 19 34.24 0.58 -9.95
C GLU A 19 33.11 1.26 -10.73
N LYS A 20 31.97 1.43 -10.09
CA LYS A 20 30.80 2.12 -10.64
C LYS A 20 30.07 2.91 -9.56
N GLU A 21 29.33 3.93 -9.98
CA GLU A 21 28.29 4.53 -9.16
C GLU A 21 27.00 3.71 -9.27
N ASP A 22 26.29 3.61 -8.16
CA ASP A 22 24.97 2.98 -8.07
C ASP A 22 24.04 3.79 -7.17
N ALA A 23 22.75 3.75 -7.47
CA ALA A 23 21.73 4.37 -6.67
C ALA A 23 21.19 3.38 -5.64
N VAL A 24 21.22 3.74 -4.37
CA VAL A 24 20.62 2.94 -3.30
C VAL A 24 19.51 3.71 -2.61
N ALA A 25 18.45 3.01 -2.20
CA ALA A 25 17.37 3.61 -1.43
C ALA A 25 17.89 4.16 -0.10
N ALA A 26 17.44 5.35 0.27
CA ALA A 26 17.80 5.95 1.55
C ALA A 26 16.90 5.41 2.66
N GLU A 27 17.53 4.97 3.76
CA GLU A 27 16.82 4.62 4.98
C GLU A 27 16.74 5.82 5.92
N HIS A 28 15.56 6.02 6.49
CA HIS A 28 15.29 6.97 7.55
C HIS A 28 14.75 6.23 8.77
N GLN A 29 15.38 6.45 9.92
CA GLN A 29 14.90 5.91 11.19
C GLN A 29 14.24 7.02 11.99
N MET A 30 13.04 6.74 12.48
CA MET A 30 12.29 7.68 13.30
C MET A 30 11.62 6.99 14.47
N LYS A 31 11.42 7.76 15.55
CA LYS A 31 10.64 7.36 16.71
C LYS A 31 9.28 8.05 16.64
N ILE A 32 8.21 7.29 16.72
CA ILE A 32 6.84 7.81 16.83
C ILE A 32 6.38 7.59 18.26
N THR A 33 5.97 8.65 18.94
CA THR A 33 5.43 8.59 20.30
C THR A 33 3.92 8.79 20.24
N PHE A 34 3.19 7.95 20.97
CA PHE A 34 1.74 8.00 21.11
C PHE A 34 1.34 8.80 22.35
N SER A 35 0.05 9.16 22.46
CA SER A 35 -0.51 9.94 23.56
C SER A 35 -0.38 9.26 24.92
N ASP A 36 -0.38 7.92 24.96
CA ASP A 36 -0.17 7.12 26.18
C ASP A 36 1.29 7.07 26.64
N GLY A 37 2.20 7.77 25.94
CA GLY A 37 3.64 7.80 26.21
C GLY A 37 4.42 6.61 25.61
N SER A 38 3.76 5.62 25.06
CA SER A 38 4.41 4.52 24.34
C SER A 38 5.05 5.01 23.05
N SER A 39 5.98 4.26 22.49
CA SER A 39 6.63 4.64 21.25
C SER A 39 7.09 3.44 20.45
N ILE A 40 7.16 3.63 19.13
CA ILE A 40 7.69 2.66 18.18
C ILE A 40 8.82 3.28 17.36
N PHE A 41 9.74 2.44 16.90
CA PHE A 41 10.75 2.81 15.91
C PHE A 41 10.33 2.31 14.54
N VAL A 42 10.49 3.15 13.52
CA VAL A 42 10.16 2.86 12.14
C VAL A 42 11.37 3.13 11.27
N THR A 43 11.71 2.19 10.39
CA THR A 43 12.70 2.38 9.32
C THR A 43 11.94 2.41 7.99
N CYS A 44 12.02 3.52 7.26
CA CYS A 44 11.26 3.79 6.04
C CYS A 44 12.06 4.66 5.07
N THR A 45 11.55 4.91 3.89
CA THR A 45 12.07 6.00 3.05
C THR A 45 11.73 7.38 3.65
N PRO A 46 12.55 8.42 3.41
CA PRO A 46 12.40 9.74 4.05
C PRO A 46 11.28 10.62 3.47
N ASP A 47 10.48 10.12 2.56
CA ASP A 47 9.31 10.78 1.99
C ASP A 47 8.02 10.41 2.75
N HIS A 48 6.97 11.19 2.61
CA HIS A 48 5.66 10.92 3.22
C HIS A 48 5.71 10.58 4.73
N ILE A 49 6.58 11.27 5.47
CA ILE A 49 6.77 11.03 6.93
C ILE A 49 5.53 11.42 7.73
N GLU A 50 4.87 12.52 7.36
CA GLU A 50 3.63 12.95 8.03
C GLU A 50 2.53 11.91 7.85
N GLU A 51 2.35 11.38 6.64
CA GLU A 51 1.41 10.31 6.31
C GLU A 51 1.74 9.04 7.12
N MET A 52 3.02 8.69 7.24
CA MET A 52 3.46 7.58 8.09
C MET A 52 3.02 7.75 9.54
N ILE A 53 3.25 8.93 10.11
CA ILE A 53 2.88 9.24 11.50
C ILE A 53 1.37 9.18 11.68
N LEU A 54 0.60 9.80 10.78
CA LEU A 54 -0.86 9.78 10.81
C LEU A 54 -1.41 8.36 10.75
N ALA A 55 -0.89 7.51 9.86
CA ALA A 55 -1.30 6.12 9.76
C ALA A 55 -1.00 5.32 11.03
N LYS A 56 0.19 5.48 11.61
CA LYS A 56 0.56 4.78 12.85
C LYS A 56 -0.35 5.15 14.01
N LYS A 57 -0.64 6.44 14.17
CA LYS A 57 -1.59 6.94 15.18
C LYS A 57 -3.00 6.43 14.91
N PHE A 58 -3.47 6.50 13.65
CA PHE A 58 -4.78 6.01 13.25
C PHE A 58 -4.97 4.51 13.56
N LEU A 59 -4.02 3.67 13.16
CA LEU A 59 -4.06 2.23 13.39
C LEU A 59 -3.93 1.87 14.88
N ALA A 60 -3.21 2.66 15.66
CA ALA A 60 -3.10 2.53 17.12
C ALA A 60 -4.32 3.09 17.87
N LYS A 61 -5.29 3.68 17.17
CA LYS A 61 -6.46 4.39 17.76
C LYS A 61 -6.08 5.58 18.66
N ASP A 62 -4.92 6.16 18.39
CA ASP A 62 -4.46 7.41 19.02
C ASP A 62 -5.01 8.61 18.23
N PHE A 63 -6.23 9.05 18.58
CA PHE A 63 -7.01 10.06 17.85
C PHE A 63 -6.91 11.46 18.43
N GLU A 64 -5.84 11.79 19.11
CA GLU A 64 -5.69 13.12 19.75
C GLU A 64 -5.39 14.26 18.78
N THR A 65 -4.95 13.97 17.54
CA THR A 65 -4.67 15.02 16.55
C THR A 65 -5.96 15.52 15.89
N GLU A 66 -6.01 16.82 15.58
CA GLU A 66 -7.15 17.45 14.91
C GLU A 66 -7.45 16.80 13.56
N GLU A 67 -6.41 16.43 12.80
CA GLU A 67 -6.54 15.75 11.51
C GLU A 67 -7.28 14.42 11.64
N LEU A 68 -6.94 13.61 12.66
CA LEU A 68 -7.57 12.32 12.89
C LEU A 68 -9.00 12.47 13.37
N GLN A 69 -9.29 13.42 14.25
CA GLN A 69 -10.65 13.71 14.70
C GLN A 69 -11.55 14.17 13.53
N THR A 70 -11.05 15.11 12.73
CA THR A 70 -11.76 15.60 11.54
C THR A 70 -12.01 14.49 10.53
N TYR A 71 -11.02 13.61 10.31
CA TYR A 71 -11.18 12.45 9.43
C TYR A 71 -12.29 11.52 9.92
N LEU A 72 -12.27 11.15 11.21
CA LEU A 72 -13.26 10.25 11.81
C LEU A 72 -14.70 10.80 11.74
N GLU A 73 -14.87 12.10 11.88
CA GLU A 73 -16.18 12.75 11.72
C GLU A 73 -16.66 12.68 10.27
N GLY A 74 -15.76 12.88 9.32
CA GLY A 74 -16.04 12.82 7.88
C GLY A 74 -16.48 11.44 7.40
N ILE A 75 -15.78 10.38 7.83
CA ILE A 75 -16.05 9.00 7.37
C ILE A 75 -17.38 8.43 7.90
N LYS A 76 -17.94 8.97 8.98
CA LYS A 76 -19.26 8.56 9.50
C LYS A 76 -20.39 8.80 8.50
N LYS A 77 -20.20 9.72 7.58
CA LYS A 77 -21.18 10.12 6.56
C LYS A 77 -20.93 9.52 5.18
N GLY A 78 -19.80 8.78 5.01
CA GLY A 78 -19.39 8.19 3.73
C GLY A 78 -20.15 6.91 3.39
N GLY A 79 -20.13 6.56 2.11
CA GLY A 79 -20.55 5.25 1.60
C GLY A 79 -19.53 4.15 1.89
N SER A 80 -19.75 3.00 1.27
CA SER A 80 -18.75 1.93 1.21
C SER A 80 -18.63 1.40 -0.22
N LEU A 81 -17.46 0.92 -0.57
CA LEU A 81 -17.20 0.26 -1.84
C LEU A 81 -18.04 -1.02 -1.93
N GLN A 82 -18.90 -1.12 -2.93
CA GLN A 82 -19.82 -2.26 -3.09
C GLN A 82 -19.39 -3.21 -4.20
N LYS A 83 -18.78 -2.68 -5.25
CA LYS A 83 -18.44 -3.42 -6.46
C LYS A 83 -17.24 -2.84 -7.17
N VAL A 84 -16.46 -3.71 -7.81
CA VAL A 84 -15.27 -3.35 -8.60
C VAL A 84 -15.30 -4.11 -9.93
N ASP A 85 -15.03 -3.42 -11.03
CA ASP A 85 -14.83 -4.07 -12.34
C ASP A 85 -13.39 -4.63 -12.39
N LEU A 86 -13.25 -5.93 -12.65
CA LEU A 86 -11.94 -6.58 -12.75
C LEU A 86 -11.07 -6.00 -13.87
N ARG A 87 -11.67 -5.38 -14.89
CA ARG A 87 -10.90 -4.69 -15.94
C ARG A 87 -10.13 -3.50 -15.38
N GLU A 88 -10.76 -2.70 -14.51
CA GLU A 88 -10.08 -1.58 -13.82
C GLU A 88 -8.89 -2.11 -13.00
N VAL A 89 -9.07 -3.22 -12.29
CA VAL A 89 -7.98 -3.87 -11.54
C VAL A 89 -6.84 -4.31 -12.46
N PHE A 90 -7.15 -4.88 -13.62
CA PHE A 90 -6.13 -5.30 -14.58
C PHE A 90 -5.44 -4.12 -15.26
N GLU A 91 -6.14 -3.01 -15.51
CA GLU A 91 -5.55 -1.78 -16.04
C GLU A 91 -4.54 -1.18 -15.06
N ILE A 92 -4.91 -1.05 -13.78
CA ILE A 92 -4.01 -0.59 -12.72
C ILE A 92 -2.79 -1.53 -12.58
N ALA A 93 -3.01 -2.85 -12.65
CA ALA A 93 -1.92 -3.81 -12.59
C ALA A 93 -0.97 -3.67 -13.79
N ARG A 94 -1.48 -3.46 -14.98
CA ARG A 94 -0.69 -3.25 -16.20
C ARG A 94 0.12 -1.98 -16.11
N ASP A 95 -0.52 -0.85 -15.73
CA ASP A 95 0.17 0.42 -15.57
C ASP A 95 1.29 0.32 -14.52
N SER A 96 1.04 -0.30 -13.37
CA SER A 96 2.06 -0.52 -12.35
C SER A 96 3.22 -1.43 -12.80
N PHE A 97 3.03 -2.19 -13.89
CA PHE A 97 4.05 -3.04 -14.50
C PHE A 97 4.89 -2.27 -15.53
N GLU A 98 4.24 -1.43 -16.32
CA GLU A 98 4.85 -0.65 -17.39
C GLU A 98 5.53 0.61 -16.83
N ASN A 99 4.95 1.17 -15.77
CA ASN A 99 5.43 2.36 -15.08
C ASN A 99 5.68 2.06 -13.59
N PRO A 100 6.69 1.24 -13.26
CA PRO A 100 7.08 1.07 -11.87
C PRO A 100 7.56 2.41 -11.31
N GLY A 101 7.41 2.59 -10.00
CA GLY A 101 7.81 3.84 -9.35
C GLY A 101 9.30 4.16 -9.54
N THR A 102 9.63 5.41 -9.37
CA THR A 102 10.99 5.93 -9.62
C THR A 102 12.02 5.30 -8.69
N LEU A 103 11.68 5.12 -7.40
CA LEU A 103 12.60 4.54 -6.43
C LEU A 103 12.93 3.09 -6.78
N PHE A 104 11.92 2.28 -7.14
CA PHE A 104 12.12 0.90 -7.57
C PHE A 104 12.94 0.82 -8.86
N THR A 105 12.61 1.65 -9.84
CA THR A 105 13.30 1.65 -11.15
C THR A 105 14.79 1.93 -11.01
N GLU A 106 15.16 2.84 -10.12
CA GLU A 106 16.54 3.29 -9.98
C GLU A 106 17.36 2.45 -8.98
N THR A 107 16.70 1.87 -7.97
CA THR A 107 17.40 1.17 -6.88
C THR A 107 17.08 -0.32 -6.78
N GLY A 108 16.00 -0.77 -7.39
CA GLY A 108 15.47 -2.13 -7.20
C GLY A 108 14.96 -2.42 -5.79
N CYS A 109 14.99 -1.43 -4.87
CA CYS A 109 14.79 -1.61 -3.44
C CYS A 109 13.56 -0.84 -2.95
N ALA A 110 12.39 -1.11 -3.53
CA ALA A 110 11.13 -0.53 -3.07
C ALA A 110 9.93 -1.44 -3.34
N HIS A 111 8.89 -1.24 -2.56
CA HIS A 111 7.54 -1.74 -2.78
C HIS A 111 6.60 -0.57 -2.97
N ALA A 112 5.66 -0.69 -3.90
CA ALA A 112 4.64 0.31 -4.13
C ALA A 112 3.29 -0.14 -3.55
N CYS A 113 2.53 0.82 -3.05
CA CYS A 113 1.13 0.65 -2.68
C CYS A 113 0.33 1.80 -3.29
N ALA A 114 -0.73 1.48 -4.01
CA ALA A 114 -1.66 2.45 -4.58
C ALA A 114 -2.99 2.42 -3.82
N LEU A 115 -3.57 3.60 -3.57
CA LEU A 115 -4.94 3.76 -3.11
C LEU A 115 -5.84 4.01 -4.31
N VAL A 116 -6.86 3.20 -4.44
CA VAL A 116 -7.84 3.32 -5.53
C VAL A 116 -9.19 3.73 -4.95
N HIS A 117 -9.72 4.83 -5.44
CA HIS A 117 -11.01 5.38 -5.07
C HIS A 117 -11.89 5.52 -6.30
N ARG A 118 -13.03 4.81 -6.35
CA ARG A 118 -13.97 4.85 -7.48
C ARG A 118 -13.30 4.58 -8.83
N GLY A 119 -12.45 3.55 -8.90
CA GLY A 119 -11.74 3.14 -10.10
C GLY A 119 -10.51 3.99 -10.48
N ASN A 120 -10.21 5.05 -9.74
CA ASN A 120 -9.06 5.93 -10.00
C ASN A 120 -7.97 5.75 -8.95
N VAL A 121 -6.72 5.67 -9.37
CA VAL A 121 -5.57 5.73 -8.47
C VAL A 121 -5.44 7.16 -7.96
N VAL A 122 -5.66 7.36 -6.66
CA VAL A 122 -5.57 8.69 -6.02
C VAL A 122 -4.20 8.99 -5.44
N CYS A 123 -3.46 7.96 -5.07
CA CYS A 123 -2.02 8.05 -4.79
C CYS A 123 -1.36 6.69 -5.02
N CYS A 124 -0.06 6.71 -5.30
CA CYS A 124 0.80 5.54 -5.33
C CYS A 124 2.11 5.92 -4.63
N ILE A 125 2.44 5.23 -3.54
CA ILE A 125 3.58 5.57 -2.68
C ILE A 125 4.51 4.38 -2.59
N GLU A 126 5.82 4.65 -2.75
CA GLU A 126 6.88 3.66 -2.61
C GLU A 126 7.52 3.72 -1.23
N ASP A 127 7.99 2.58 -0.75
CA ASP A 127 8.84 2.47 0.44
C ASP A 127 9.70 1.20 0.34
N ILE A 128 10.84 1.18 1.02
CA ILE A 128 11.69 -0.02 1.18
C ILE A 128 10.92 -1.18 1.84
N GLY A 129 9.90 -0.86 2.63
CA GLY A 129 9.04 -1.83 3.31
C GLY A 129 7.60 -1.80 2.78
N ARG A 130 7.07 -2.95 2.32
CA ARG A 130 5.68 -3.05 1.84
C ARG A 130 4.63 -2.58 2.87
N HIS A 131 4.89 -2.81 4.17
CA HIS A 131 4.02 -2.36 5.25
C HIS A 131 4.05 -0.84 5.41
N ASN A 132 5.23 -0.25 5.22
CA ASN A 132 5.38 1.20 5.27
C ASN A 132 4.67 1.88 4.09
N ALA A 133 4.79 1.31 2.88
CA ALA A 133 4.06 1.81 1.72
C ALA A 133 2.54 1.82 1.97
N LEU A 134 1.99 0.76 2.60
CA LEU A 134 0.58 0.72 3.00
C LEU A 134 0.27 1.78 4.08
N ASP A 135 1.11 1.89 5.12
CA ASP A 135 0.92 2.89 6.16
C ASP A 135 0.87 4.31 5.58
N LYS A 136 1.81 4.67 4.71
CA LYS A 136 1.84 5.97 4.03
C LYS A 136 0.58 6.24 3.20
N VAL A 137 0.07 5.23 2.51
CA VAL A 137 -1.18 5.32 1.75
C VAL A 137 -2.40 5.52 2.65
N ILE A 138 -2.46 4.82 3.79
CA ILE A 138 -3.51 5.03 4.81
C ILE A 138 -3.43 6.47 5.35
N GLY A 139 -2.24 6.93 5.71
CA GLY A 139 -2.03 8.29 6.19
C GLY A 139 -2.36 9.36 5.15
N TYR A 140 -2.06 9.09 3.88
CA TYR A 140 -2.49 9.94 2.77
C TYR A 140 -4.02 10.09 2.74
N ALA A 141 -4.76 8.99 2.86
CA ALA A 141 -6.21 9.03 2.91
C ALA A 141 -6.73 9.86 4.08
N VAL A 142 -6.14 9.68 5.28
CA VAL A 142 -6.48 10.47 6.47
C VAL A 142 -6.25 11.96 6.23
N LYS A 143 -5.06 12.34 5.77
CA LYS A 143 -4.65 13.73 5.51
C LYS A 143 -5.55 14.42 4.48
N HIS A 144 -5.94 13.70 3.43
CA HIS A 144 -6.78 14.21 2.36
C HIS A 144 -8.27 13.96 2.56
N ARG A 145 -8.68 13.44 3.73
CA ARG A 145 -10.08 13.17 4.11
C ARG A 145 -10.81 12.24 3.13
N ILE A 146 -10.07 11.27 2.57
CA ILE A 146 -10.60 10.25 1.67
C ILE A 146 -11.11 9.08 2.52
N SER A 147 -12.37 8.69 2.37
CA SER A 147 -12.94 7.57 3.11
C SER A 147 -12.33 6.25 2.66
N LEU A 148 -11.55 5.60 3.54
CA LEU A 148 -10.95 4.29 3.26
C LEU A 148 -11.99 3.20 2.97
N ARG A 149 -13.22 3.34 3.48
CA ARG A 149 -14.32 2.41 3.20
C ARG A 149 -14.77 2.43 1.73
N GLU A 150 -14.50 3.53 1.00
CA GLU A 150 -14.83 3.67 -0.42
C GLU A 150 -13.64 3.32 -1.33
N CYS A 151 -12.54 2.85 -0.74
CA CYS A 151 -11.29 2.59 -1.43
C CYS A 151 -10.90 1.12 -1.38
N TYR A 152 -9.95 0.75 -2.23
CA TYR A 152 -9.16 -0.46 -2.07
C TYR A 152 -7.67 -0.15 -2.30
N VAL A 153 -6.81 -1.07 -1.85
CA VAL A 153 -5.37 -0.95 -2.08
C VAL A 153 -4.89 -1.96 -3.10
N PHE A 154 -3.98 -1.51 -3.98
CA PHE A 154 -3.19 -2.35 -4.87
C PHE A 154 -1.73 -2.29 -4.45
N THR A 155 -1.12 -3.45 -4.16
CA THR A 155 0.29 -3.52 -3.71
C THR A 155 1.15 -4.36 -4.64
N SER A 156 2.40 -3.92 -4.85
CA SER A 156 3.42 -4.73 -5.52
C SER A 156 3.93 -5.87 -4.64
N GLY A 157 3.79 -5.75 -3.32
CA GLY A 157 4.26 -6.69 -2.32
C GLY A 157 3.27 -7.83 -2.03
N ARG A 158 3.74 -8.87 -1.34
CA ARG A 158 2.90 -9.97 -0.86
C ARG A 158 1.91 -9.49 0.20
N ILE A 159 0.71 -10.10 0.24
CA ILE A 159 -0.23 -9.93 1.35
C ILE A 159 -0.04 -11.08 2.33
N SER A 160 0.52 -10.76 3.50
CA SER A 160 0.64 -11.65 4.66
C SER A 160 -0.48 -11.36 5.67
N GLY A 161 -0.64 -12.21 6.68
CA GLY A 161 -1.69 -12.03 7.70
C GLY A 161 -1.60 -10.68 8.41
N ASP A 162 -0.39 -10.26 8.78
CA ASP A 162 -0.12 -8.96 9.41
C ASP A 162 -0.38 -7.77 8.47
N TYR A 163 -0.11 -7.93 7.16
CA TYR A 163 -0.47 -6.94 6.16
C TYR A 163 -1.99 -6.78 6.02
N LEU A 164 -2.69 -7.91 5.91
CA LEU A 164 -4.15 -7.88 5.78
C LEU A 164 -4.83 -7.38 7.06
N GLN A 165 -4.27 -7.67 8.25
CA GLN A 165 -4.79 -7.12 9.49
C GLN A 165 -4.78 -5.58 9.47
N LYS A 166 -3.73 -4.96 8.96
CA LYS A 166 -3.71 -3.50 8.79
C LYS A 166 -4.78 -2.97 7.83
N VAL A 167 -5.04 -3.70 6.74
CA VAL A 167 -6.11 -3.38 5.79
C VAL A 167 -7.47 -3.38 6.50
N ILE A 168 -7.71 -4.42 7.32
CA ILE A 168 -8.93 -4.57 8.12
C ILE A 168 -9.04 -3.43 9.14
N ASP A 169 -7.98 -3.19 9.92
CA ASP A 169 -7.94 -2.15 10.97
C ASP A 169 -8.13 -0.74 10.38
N ALA A 170 -7.68 -0.53 9.15
CA ALA A 170 -7.91 0.71 8.41
C ALA A 170 -9.35 0.85 7.87
N GLY A 171 -10.14 -0.22 7.88
CA GLY A 171 -11.50 -0.23 7.35
C GLY A 171 -11.58 -0.31 5.82
N LEU A 172 -10.50 -0.75 5.16
CA LEU A 172 -10.46 -1.00 3.72
C LEU A 172 -11.20 -2.31 3.41
N PRO A 173 -12.19 -2.34 2.51
CA PRO A 173 -12.99 -3.53 2.24
C PRO A 173 -12.37 -4.50 1.22
N MET A 174 -11.28 -4.09 0.55
CA MET A 174 -10.65 -4.89 -0.49
C MET A 174 -9.14 -4.64 -0.57
N ALA A 175 -8.39 -5.72 -0.81
CA ALA A 175 -6.95 -5.68 -1.05
C ALA A 175 -6.57 -6.50 -2.28
N VAL A 176 -5.71 -5.93 -3.11
CA VAL A 176 -5.23 -6.52 -4.36
C VAL A 176 -3.72 -6.57 -4.34
N SER A 177 -3.14 -7.71 -4.71
CA SER A 177 -1.70 -7.87 -4.81
C SER A 177 -1.25 -8.32 -6.19
N ARG A 178 -0.16 -7.75 -6.66
CA ARG A 178 0.61 -8.27 -7.80
C ARG A 178 1.34 -9.59 -7.46
N ALA A 179 1.64 -9.79 -6.18
CA ALA A 179 2.39 -10.93 -5.66
C ALA A 179 1.48 -11.97 -4.97
N ALA A 180 2.10 -12.91 -4.26
CA ALA A 180 1.44 -13.96 -3.52
C ALA A 180 0.71 -13.47 -2.27
N VAL A 181 -0.22 -14.27 -1.80
CA VAL A 181 -0.87 -14.14 -0.49
C VAL A 181 -0.51 -15.35 0.38
N THR A 182 -0.63 -15.22 1.71
CA THR A 182 -0.39 -16.34 2.64
C THR A 182 -1.70 -16.99 3.08
N ASP A 183 -1.63 -18.22 3.58
CA ASP A 183 -2.76 -18.97 4.15
C ASP A 183 -3.48 -18.19 5.28
N ARG A 184 -2.70 -17.57 6.18
CA ARG A 184 -3.26 -16.75 7.26
C ARG A 184 -4.00 -15.52 6.71
N ALA A 185 -3.50 -14.90 5.65
CA ALA A 185 -4.21 -13.80 4.98
C ALA A 185 -5.54 -14.29 4.37
N VAL A 186 -5.57 -15.48 3.74
CA VAL A 186 -6.80 -16.06 3.20
C VAL A 186 -7.82 -16.33 4.31
N SER A 187 -7.39 -16.88 5.44
CA SER A 187 -8.27 -17.11 6.60
C SER A 187 -8.86 -15.81 7.13
N LEU A 188 -8.01 -14.80 7.35
CA LEU A 188 -8.45 -13.48 7.81
C LEU A 188 -9.40 -12.79 6.82
N ALA A 189 -9.16 -12.92 5.50
CA ALA A 189 -10.05 -12.35 4.50
C ALA A 189 -11.47 -12.91 4.62
N LYS A 190 -11.59 -14.22 4.85
CA LYS A 190 -12.87 -14.91 5.05
C LYS A 190 -13.54 -14.51 6.37
N GLU A 191 -12.77 -14.48 7.47
CA GLU A 191 -13.24 -14.11 8.81
C GLU A 191 -13.76 -12.66 8.87
N SER A 192 -13.15 -11.75 8.08
CA SER A 192 -13.45 -10.32 8.11
C SER A 192 -14.21 -9.81 6.88
N ASP A 193 -14.67 -10.70 6.01
CA ASP A 193 -15.43 -10.39 4.78
C ASP A 193 -14.70 -9.43 3.82
N ILE A 194 -13.35 -9.53 3.76
CA ILE A 194 -12.51 -8.70 2.90
C ILE A 194 -12.35 -9.37 1.53
N THR A 195 -12.66 -8.65 0.46
CA THR A 195 -12.38 -9.13 -0.90
C THR A 195 -10.87 -9.08 -1.16
N MET A 196 -10.27 -10.25 -1.46
CA MET A 196 -8.82 -10.37 -1.62
C MET A 196 -8.43 -11.06 -2.91
N LEU A 197 -7.58 -10.35 -3.69
CA LEU A 197 -7.01 -10.84 -4.94
C LEU A 197 -5.49 -10.89 -4.84
N GLY A 198 -4.88 -11.87 -5.50
CA GLY A 198 -3.44 -11.99 -5.61
C GLY A 198 -2.98 -12.47 -6.97
N PHE A 199 -1.67 -12.38 -7.23
CA PHE A 199 -1.06 -12.68 -8.53
C PHE A 199 -1.69 -11.91 -9.69
N ILE A 200 -2.20 -10.70 -9.43
CA ILE A 200 -2.80 -9.87 -10.47
C ILE A 200 -1.70 -9.38 -11.41
N ARG A 201 -1.76 -9.82 -12.66
CA ARG A 201 -0.78 -9.50 -13.71
C ARG A 201 -1.49 -9.33 -15.03
N LYS A 202 -1.28 -8.21 -15.71
CA LYS A 202 -1.90 -7.91 -17.02
C LYS A 202 -3.40 -8.25 -17.06
N ASN A 203 -3.78 -9.46 -17.45
CA ASN A 203 -5.17 -9.91 -17.62
C ASN A 203 -5.46 -11.20 -16.85
N THR A 204 -4.65 -11.57 -15.86
CA THR A 204 -4.81 -12.79 -15.06
C THR A 204 -4.62 -12.51 -13.59
N GLY A 205 -5.23 -13.32 -12.74
CA GLY A 205 -5.06 -13.24 -11.29
C GLY A 205 -5.93 -14.26 -10.57
N ASN A 206 -5.76 -14.35 -9.27
CA ASN A 206 -6.48 -15.26 -8.40
C ASN A 206 -7.38 -14.48 -7.45
N ILE A 207 -8.65 -14.87 -7.36
CA ILE A 207 -9.58 -14.42 -6.33
C ILE A 207 -9.46 -15.43 -5.19
N TYR A 208 -8.95 -14.99 -4.04
CA TYR A 208 -8.81 -15.84 -2.85
C TYR A 208 -10.04 -15.78 -1.95
N HIS A 209 -10.71 -14.64 -1.94
CA HIS A 209 -12.00 -14.46 -1.30
C HIS A 209 -12.75 -13.30 -1.96
N GLU A 210 -14.02 -13.50 -2.26
CA GLU A 210 -14.97 -12.45 -2.61
C GLU A 210 -15.86 -12.19 -1.39
N GLY A 211 -15.58 -11.09 -0.70
CA GLY A 211 -16.29 -10.66 0.49
C GLY A 211 -17.33 -9.57 0.21
N ALA A 212 -17.30 -8.50 1.01
CA ALA A 212 -18.24 -7.39 0.92
C ALA A 212 -18.24 -6.67 -0.44
N VAL A 213 -17.07 -6.57 -1.09
CA VAL A 213 -16.94 -5.96 -2.42
C VAL A 213 -17.15 -7.03 -3.49
N LYS A 214 -18.19 -6.85 -4.32
CA LYS A 214 -18.49 -7.77 -5.43
C LYS A 214 -17.64 -7.48 -6.65
N LEU A 215 -17.11 -8.53 -7.25
CA LEU A 215 -16.28 -8.45 -8.44
C LEU A 215 -17.14 -8.60 -9.69
N MET A 216 -16.96 -7.69 -10.64
CA MET A 216 -17.69 -7.73 -11.90
C MET A 216 -16.71 -7.89 -13.05
N LEU A 217 -17.10 -8.69 -14.02
CA LEU A 217 -16.44 -8.78 -15.32
C LEU A 217 -17.49 -8.40 -16.38
N ARG A 218 -17.51 -7.13 -16.79
CA ARG A 218 -18.43 -6.71 -17.85
C ARG A 218 -18.02 -7.38 -19.16
N SER A 219 -18.97 -7.92 -19.94
CA SER A 219 -18.72 -8.36 -21.29
C SER A 219 -18.29 -7.18 -22.18
N LYS A 220 -17.52 -7.47 -23.24
CA LYS A 220 -17.05 -6.43 -24.19
C LYS A 220 -18.18 -5.78 -25.01
N ASP A 221 -19.40 -6.30 -24.90
CA ASP A 221 -20.55 -5.93 -25.72
C ASP A 221 -21.66 -5.31 -24.84
N ALA A 222 -21.41 -4.12 -24.31
CA ALA A 222 -22.45 -3.27 -23.76
C ALA A 222 -22.09 -1.79 -23.97
#